data_0945ee38496cd57536899de81fc47ab2
#
_entry.id   0945ee38496cd57536899de81fc47ab2
#
_cell.length_a   1.000
_cell.length_b   1.000
_cell.length_c   1.000
_cell.angle_alpha   90.00
_cell.angle_beta   90.00
_cell.angle_gamma   90.00
#
_symmetry.space_group_name_H-M   'P 1'
#
loop_
_entity.id
_entity.type
_entity.pdbx_description
1 polymer ?
#
loop_
_entity_poly.entity_id
_entity_poly.type
_entity_poly.pdbx_seq_one_letter_code
_entity_poly.pdbx_strand_id
1 'polypeptide(L)'
;MEDTRNLVDEYKGLENEQVFSALEKKRTPLEIAIENVEHDFNIGSIVRTANSFNVEKVHIIGKKKYNRRGAMCTDKYLKIVHHVTLEDFLKTQENRELVAIENNTPRAESLNNKKFIKNTTLIFGSENNGITKELLDKADDVRFIESFGSTRSVNVGVAAGIAMYEYVRQIVL
;
A
#
# COMPACT_ATOMS: atom_id res chain seq x y z
N MET A 1 -28.53 13.22 14.41
CA MET A 1 -27.14 13.69 14.66
C MET A 1 -26.43 13.66 13.33
N GLU A 2 -25.78 14.72 12.94
CA GLU A 2 -25.08 14.80 11.64
C GLU A 2 -23.85 13.85 11.65
N ASP A 3 -23.63 13.12 10.55
CA ASP A 3 -22.48 12.22 10.42
C ASP A 3 -21.22 13.02 10.12
N THR A 4 -20.36 13.16 11.12
CA THR A 4 -19.10 13.93 11.05
C THR A 4 -17.91 13.14 10.52
N ARG A 5 -18.09 11.86 10.13
CA ARG A 5 -17.03 11.06 9.54
C ARG A 5 -16.60 11.61 8.18
N ASN A 6 -15.32 11.50 7.86
CA ASN A 6 -14.79 11.87 6.54
C ASN A 6 -15.12 10.79 5.50
N LEU A 7 -16.40 10.69 5.16
CA LEU A 7 -16.93 9.76 4.15
C LEU A 7 -17.49 10.56 2.97
N VAL A 8 -17.45 9.93 1.80
CA VAL A 8 -18.21 10.44 0.64
C VAL A 8 -19.71 10.34 0.95
N ASP A 9 -20.52 11.18 0.31
CA ASP A 9 -21.92 11.37 0.67
C ASP A 9 -22.74 10.07 0.58
N GLU A 10 -22.44 9.18 -0.38
CA GLU A 10 -23.12 7.88 -0.55
C GLU A 10 -23.00 6.94 0.67
N TYR A 11 -22.01 7.16 1.54
CA TYR A 11 -21.77 6.33 2.73
C TYR A 11 -22.15 7.01 4.05
N LYS A 12 -22.53 8.29 4.03
CA LYS A 12 -22.96 8.99 5.22
C LYS A 12 -24.23 8.36 5.80
N GLY A 13 -24.26 8.24 7.10
CA GLY A 13 -25.39 7.62 7.83
C GLY A 13 -25.40 6.08 7.83
N LEU A 14 -24.50 5.42 7.07
CA LEU A 14 -24.36 3.96 7.11
C LEU A 14 -23.48 3.51 8.27
N GLU A 15 -23.75 2.35 8.83
CA GLU A 15 -22.85 1.70 9.79
C GLU A 15 -21.54 1.26 9.12
N ASN A 16 -20.45 1.13 9.91
CA ASN A 16 -19.12 0.80 9.35
C ASN A 16 -19.12 -0.51 8.55
N GLU A 17 -19.86 -1.53 9.00
CA GLU A 17 -19.99 -2.82 8.34
C GLU A 17 -20.71 -2.70 7.00
N GLN A 18 -21.68 -1.81 6.90
CA GLN A 18 -22.40 -1.54 5.64
C GLN A 18 -21.49 -0.82 4.65
N VAL A 19 -20.70 0.16 5.09
CA VAL A 19 -19.69 0.84 4.27
C VAL A 19 -18.65 -0.18 3.77
N PHE A 20 -18.12 -1.01 4.68
CA PHE A 20 -17.15 -2.05 4.32
C PHE A 20 -17.72 -2.99 3.24
N SER A 21 -18.94 -3.50 3.45
CA SER A 21 -19.60 -4.42 2.52
C SER A 21 -19.87 -3.79 1.15
N ALA A 22 -20.17 -2.50 1.10
CA ALA A 22 -20.36 -1.77 -0.15
C ALA A 22 -19.05 -1.62 -0.92
N LEU A 23 -17.95 -1.32 -0.21
CA LEU A 23 -16.62 -1.18 -0.78
C LEU A 23 -16.05 -2.53 -1.29
N GLU A 24 -16.33 -3.64 -0.59
CA GLU A 24 -15.88 -4.98 -1.00
C GLU A 24 -16.33 -5.35 -2.43
N LYS A 25 -17.51 -4.90 -2.84
CA LYS A 25 -18.07 -5.20 -4.16
C LYS A 25 -17.37 -4.50 -5.33
N LYS A 26 -16.56 -3.48 -5.02
CA LYS A 26 -15.91 -2.62 -6.02
C LYS A 26 -14.43 -2.36 -5.71
N ARG A 27 -13.74 -3.33 -5.05
CA ARG A 27 -12.31 -3.23 -4.77
C ARG A 27 -11.50 -3.13 -6.05
N THR A 28 -10.49 -2.26 -6.04
CA THR A 28 -9.43 -2.34 -7.05
C THR A 28 -8.60 -3.60 -6.78
N PRO A 29 -8.18 -4.33 -7.82
CA PRO A 29 -7.44 -5.59 -7.62
C PRO A 29 -5.99 -5.41 -7.14
N LEU A 30 -5.63 -4.22 -6.68
CA LEU A 30 -4.35 -3.87 -6.09
C LEU A 30 -4.26 -4.35 -4.64
N GLU A 31 -3.16 -4.96 -4.26
CA GLU A 31 -2.80 -5.15 -2.86
C GLU A 31 -1.56 -4.31 -2.49
N ILE A 32 -1.45 -3.96 -1.22
CA ILE A 32 -0.33 -3.19 -0.67
C ILE A 32 0.33 -4.03 0.42
N ALA A 33 1.65 -4.16 0.39
CA ALA A 33 2.43 -4.78 1.45
C ALA A 33 3.40 -3.76 2.06
N ILE A 34 3.44 -3.71 3.38
CA ILE A 34 4.30 -2.79 4.14
C ILE A 34 5.15 -3.62 5.07
N GLU A 35 6.47 -3.54 4.92
CA GLU A 35 7.41 -4.19 5.82
C GLU A 35 7.61 -3.32 7.06
N ASN A 36 6.95 -3.70 8.16
CA ASN A 36 6.95 -2.94 9.41
C ASN A 36 8.03 -3.46 10.38
N VAL A 37 9.27 -3.07 10.14
CA VAL A 37 10.40 -3.43 11.03
C VAL A 37 10.57 -2.44 12.18
N GLU A 38 10.15 -1.18 12.00
CA GLU A 38 10.37 -0.08 12.94
C GLU A 38 9.11 0.78 13.08
N HIS A 39 8.16 0.55 13.83
CA HIS A 39 6.99 1.41 14.15
C HIS A 39 6.89 2.73 13.33
N ASP A 40 6.73 2.62 12.02
CA ASP A 40 6.75 3.74 11.10
C ASP A 40 5.44 4.56 11.20
N PHE A 41 5.56 5.89 11.35
CA PHE A 41 4.42 6.81 11.32
C PHE A 41 3.74 6.85 9.95
N ASN A 42 4.46 6.55 8.88
CA ASN A 42 3.96 6.61 7.52
C ASN A 42 2.95 5.50 7.19
N ILE A 43 2.97 4.38 7.92
CA ILE A 43 2.04 3.26 7.70
C ILE A 43 0.59 3.75 7.78
N GLY A 44 0.26 4.59 8.75
CA GLY A 44 -1.08 5.18 8.85
C GLY A 44 -1.46 5.98 7.61
N SER A 45 -0.54 6.77 7.06
CA SER A 45 -0.77 7.54 5.83
C SER A 45 -0.94 6.65 4.60
N ILE A 46 -0.14 5.57 4.51
CA ILE A 46 -0.27 4.57 3.44
C ILE A 46 -1.64 3.88 3.53
N VAL A 47 -2.07 3.47 4.71
CA VAL A 47 -3.39 2.85 4.95
C VAL A 47 -4.53 3.80 4.53
N ARG A 48 -4.43 5.09 4.87
CA ARG A 48 -5.41 6.09 4.44
C ARG A 48 -5.47 6.22 2.92
N THR A 49 -4.32 6.29 2.27
CA THR A 49 -4.23 6.39 0.80
C THR A 49 -4.74 5.12 0.13
N ALA A 50 -4.43 3.95 0.68
CA ALA A 50 -4.95 2.67 0.22
C ALA A 50 -6.50 2.61 0.27
N ASN A 51 -7.10 3.18 1.33
CA ASN A 51 -8.55 3.33 1.40
C ASN A 51 -9.10 4.26 0.31
N SER A 52 -8.42 5.36 0.00
CA SER A 52 -8.87 6.29 -1.05
C SER A 52 -8.89 5.64 -2.44
N PHE A 53 -8.00 4.69 -2.70
CA PHE A 53 -7.98 3.91 -3.93
C PHE A 53 -8.75 2.59 -3.84
N ASN A 54 -9.42 2.34 -2.71
CA ASN A 54 -10.22 1.15 -2.45
C ASN A 54 -9.46 -0.15 -2.79
N VAL A 55 -8.20 -0.27 -2.35
CA VAL A 55 -7.37 -1.45 -2.61
C VAL A 55 -7.98 -2.72 -2.00
N GLU A 56 -7.66 -3.86 -2.58
CA GLU A 56 -8.21 -5.15 -2.14
C GLU A 56 -7.78 -5.51 -0.72
N LYS A 57 -6.48 -5.39 -0.42
CA LYS A 57 -5.91 -5.68 0.90
C LYS A 57 -4.70 -4.81 1.20
N VAL A 58 -4.45 -4.66 2.49
CA VAL A 58 -3.18 -4.13 3.01
C VAL A 58 -2.54 -5.18 3.90
N HIS A 59 -1.33 -5.59 3.57
CA HIS A 59 -0.54 -6.53 4.34
C HIS A 59 0.48 -5.77 5.19
N ILE A 60 0.55 -6.10 6.48
CA ILE A 60 1.57 -5.61 7.41
C ILE A 60 2.48 -6.79 7.74
N ILE A 61 3.74 -6.72 7.33
CA ILE A 61 4.73 -7.79 7.54
C ILE A 61 5.62 -7.42 8.72
N GLY A 62 5.81 -8.33 9.67
CA GLY A 62 6.64 -8.11 10.85
C GLY A 62 5.85 -7.57 12.04
N LYS A 63 6.22 -6.40 12.58
CA LYS A 63 5.57 -5.84 13.78
C LYS A 63 4.10 -5.47 13.49
N LYS A 64 3.17 -5.98 14.30
CA LYS A 64 1.73 -5.71 14.14
C LYS A 64 1.34 -4.29 14.47
N LYS A 65 1.98 -3.67 15.47
CA LYS A 65 1.63 -2.33 15.95
C LYS A 65 2.27 -1.26 15.07
N TYR A 66 1.46 -0.32 14.61
CA TYR A 66 1.89 0.91 13.95
C TYR A 66 1.06 2.09 14.44
N ASN A 67 1.51 3.31 14.15
CA ASN A 67 0.77 4.50 14.54
C ASN A 67 -0.46 4.69 13.63
N ARG A 68 -1.64 4.45 14.18
CA ARG A 68 -2.93 4.54 13.46
C ARG A 68 -3.44 5.97 13.26
N ARG A 69 -2.82 6.99 13.89
CA ARG A 69 -3.29 8.38 13.78
C ARG A 69 -3.33 8.85 12.33
N GLY A 70 -2.31 8.51 11.52
CA GLY A 70 -2.26 8.84 10.10
C GLY A 70 -3.38 8.20 9.27
N ALA A 71 -3.93 7.07 9.72
CA ALA A 71 -5.02 6.40 9.03
C ALA A 71 -6.37 7.12 9.18
N MET A 72 -6.53 8.02 10.14
CA MET A 72 -7.79 8.77 10.36
C MET A 72 -9.03 7.88 10.37
N CYS A 73 -8.94 6.72 11.05
CA CYS A 73 -9.98 5.69 11.14
C CYS A 73 -10.38 5.00 9.83
N THR A 74 -9.69 5.22 8.71
CA THR A 74 -10.01 4.58 7.43
C THR A 74 -9.64 3.10 7.38
N ASP A 75 -8.80 2.65 8.30
CA ASP A 75 -8.45 1.25 8.52
C ASP A 75 -9.68 0.36 8.83
N LYS A 76 -10.80 0.93 9.27
CA LYS A 76 -12.06 0.22 9.47
C LYS A 76 -12.75 -0.21 8.17
N TYR A 77 -12.40 0.41 7.06
CA TYR A 77 -12.99 0.16 5.73
C TYR A 77 -12.10 -0.68 4.82
N LEU A 78 -10.96 -1.13 5.33
CA LEU A 78 -9.97 -1.93 4.60
C LEU A 78 -9.81 -3.33 5.20
N LYS A 79 -9.46 -4.27 4.36
CA LYS A 79 -9.00 -5.59 4.80
C LYS A 79 -7.50 -5.51 5.10
N ILE A 80 -7.16 -5.39 6.38
CA ILE A 80 -5.77 -5.35 6.83
C ILE A 80 -5.39 -6.73 7.40
N VAL A 81 -4.35 -7.34 6.83
CA VAL A 81 -3.84 -8.65 7.22
C VAL A 81 -2.45 -8.49 7.80
N HIS A 82 -2.23 -9.04 8.98
CA HIS A 82 -0.91 -9.07 9.61
C HIS A 82 -0.24 -10.42 9.39
N HIS A 83 1.03 -10.37 8.97
CA HIS A 83 1.90 -11.53 8.81
C HIS A 83 3.08 -11.41 9.77
N VAL A 84 3.29 -12.42 10.58
CA VAL A 84 4.39 -12.44 11.55
C VAL A 84 5.74 -12.57 10.84
N THR A 85 5.76 -13.33 9.75
CA THR A 85 6.96 -13.60 8.96
C THR A 85 6.75 -13.24 7.49
N LEU A 86 7.87 -13.05 6.78
CA LEU A 86 7.86 -12.88 5.33
C LEU A 86 7.28 -14.11 4.62
N GLU A 87 7.60 -15.29 5.09
CA GLU A 87 7.09 -16.54 4.51
C GLU A 87 5.57 -16.65 4.58
N ASP A 88 4.97 -16.21 5.69
CA ASP A 88 3.51 -16.21 5.83
C ASP A 88 2.84 -15.24 4.84
N PHE A 89 3.48 -14.10 4.58
CA PHE A 89 3.04 -13.17 3.55
C PHE A 89 3.15 -13.82 2.15
N LEU A 90 4.30 -14.36 1.79
CA LEU A 90 4.55 -14.93 0.46
C LEU A 90 3.58 -16.04 0.09
N LYS A 91 3.17 -16.89 1.03
CA LYS A 91 2.14 -17.92 0.82
C LYS A 91 0.79 -17.36 0.35
N THR A 92 0.52 -16.11 0.61
CA THR A 92 -0.73 -15.44 0.20
C THR A 92 -0.65 -14.78 -1.18
N GLN A 93 0.53 -14.81 -1.84
CA GLN A 93 0.84 -14.05 -3.05
C GLN A 93 1.00 -14.90 -4.31
N GLU A 94 0.59 -16.17 -4.31
CA GLU A 94 0.88 -17.17 -5.37
C GLU A 94 0.51 -16.73 -6.80
N ASN A 95 -0.47 -15.86 -6.98
CA ASN A 95 -0.94 -15.43 -8.30
C ASN A 95 -0.84 -13.90 -8.47
N ARG A 96 0.13 -13.28 -7.81
CA ARG A 96 0.30 -11.82 -7.85
C ARG A 96 1.74 -11.45 -8.24
N GLU A 97 1.87 -10.39 -8.99
CA GLU A 97 3.17 -9.77 -9.26
C GLU A 97 3.59 -8.94 -8.06
N LEU A 98 4.73 -9.23 -7.51
CA LEU A 98 5.33 -8.50 -6.39
C LEU A 98 6.20 -7.36 -6.94
N VAL A 99 5.76 -6.13 -6.82
CA VAL A 99 6.47 -4.94 -7.29
C VAL A 99 6.96 -4.12 -6.10
N ALA A 100 8.27 -4.16 -5.85
CA ALA A 100 8.89 -3.35 -4.81
C ALA A 100 9.09 -1.90 -5.29
N ILE A 101 8.72 -0.94 -4.45
CA ILE A 101 8.99 0.49 -4.71
C ILE A 101 10.21 0.88 -3.88
N GLU A 102 11.38 0.87 -4.54
CA GLU A 102 12.68 1.07 -3.90
C GLU A 102 13.68 1.66 -4.90
N ASN A 103 14.45 2.65 -4.50
CA ASN A 103 15.44 3.32 -5.36
C ASN A 103 16.90 2.96 -5.04
N ASN A 104 17.13 2.21 -3.97
CA ASN A 104 18.47 1.92 -3.47
C ASN A 104 19.01 0.56 -3.93
N THR A 105 18.69 0.17 -5.16
CA THR A 105 19.16 -1.08 -5.74
C THR A 105 19.41 -0.93 -7.25
N PRO A 106 20.47 -1.55 -7.80
CA PRO A 106 20.75 -1.50 -9.24
C PRO A 106 19.70 -2.22 -10.12
N ARG A 107 18.80 -3.02 -9.52
CA ARG A 107 17.68 -3.66 -10.22
C ARG A 107 16.52 -2.70 -10.49
N ALA A 108 16.49 -1.53 -9.83
CA ALA A 108 15.35 -0.64 -9.92
C ALA A 108 15.27 0.02 -11.29
N GLU A 109 14.10 -0.05 -11.92
CA GLU A 109 13.74 0.68 -13.13
C GLU A 109 12.77 1.81 -12.83
N SER A 110 12.65 2.77 -13.72
CA SER A 110 11.64 3.84 -13.57
C SER A 110 10.23 3.27 -13.44
N LEU A 111 9.44 3.86 -12.55
CA LEU A 111 8.03 3.49 -12.34
C LEU A 111 7.22 3.47 -13.65
N ASN A 112 7.59 4.32 -14.60
CA ASN A 112 6.90 4.49 -15.88
C ASN A 112 7.34 3.51 -16.97
N ASN A 113 8.44 2.76 -16.78
CA ASN A 113 9.01 1.92 -17.84
C ASN A 113 8.22 0.66 -18.13
N LYS A 114 7.46 0.15 -17.15
CA LYS A 114 6.66 -1.06 -17.31
C LYS A 114 5.20 -0.82 -16.94
N LYS A 115 4.32 -1.52 -17.64
CA LYS A 115 2.91 -1.59 -17.24
C LYS A 115 2.75 -2.49 -16.03
N PHE A 116 1.78 -2.16 -15.19
CA PHE A 116 1.32 -3.06 -14.14
C PHE A 116 0.42 -4.15 -14.73
N ILE A 117 0.40 -5.29 -14.09
CA ILE A 117 -0.63 -6.30 -14.33
C ILE A 117 -1.79 -6.12 -13.35
N LYS A 118 -2.94 -6.71 -13.65
CA LYS A 118 -4.14 -6.58 -12.83
C LYS A 118 -3.91 -7.02 -11.37
N ASN A 119 -3.24 -8.15 -11.19
CA ASN A 119 -3.00 -8.71 -9.87
C ASN A 119 -1.59 -8.32 -9.38
N THR A 120 -1.37 -7.04 -9.09
CA THR A 120 -0.12 -6.52 -8.53
C THR A 120 -0.23 -6.33 -7.03
N THR A 121 0.84 -6.62 -6.30
CA THR A 121 1.06 -6.20 -4.92
C THR A 121 2.23 -5.23 -4.89
N LEU A 122 1.98 -3.97 -4.50
CA LEU A 122 3.02 -2.97 -4.29
C LEU A 122 3.62 -3.12 -2.90
N ILE A 123 4.95 -3.17 -2.83
CA ILE A 123 5.70 -3.40 -1.59
C ILE A 123 6.45 -2.13 -1.21
N PHE A 124 6.35 -1.76 0.06
CA PHE A 124 7.00 -0.60 0.67
C PHE A 124 7.78 -1.02 1.91
N GLY A 125 8.96 -0.46 2.08
CA GLY A 125 9.81 -0.64 3.26
C GLY A 125 9.63 0.45 4.31
N SER A 126 10.50 0.44 5.32
CA SER A 126 10.58 1.49 6.32
C SER A 126 11.31 2.72 5.76
N GLU A 127 11.04 3.91 6.35
CA GLU A 127 11.65 5.17 5.90
C GLU A 127 13.18 5.17 6.06
N ASN A 128 13.70 4.53 7.10
CA ASN A 128 15.13 4.54 7.39
C ASN A 128 15.92 3.48 6.63
N ASN A 129 15.37 2.27 6.50
CA ASN A 129 16.12 1.12 6.00
C ASN A 129 15.62 0.62 4.63
N GLY A 130 14.53 1.21 4.10
CA GLY A 130 13.89 0.73 2.88
C GLY A 130 13.31 -0.68 3.06
N ILE A 131 13.28 -1.43 1.98
CA ILE A 131 12.82 -2.81 1.92
C ILE A 131 14.02 -3.73 2.24
N THR A 132 13.82 -4.75 3.08
CA THR A 132 14.91 -5.70 3.38
C THR A 132 15.37 -6.43 2.14
N LYS A 133 16.65 -6.82 2.13
CA LYS A 133 17.23 -7.60 1.02
C LYS A 133 16.45 -8.89 0.77
N GLU A 134 16.03 -9.55 1.84
CA GLU A 134 15.27 -10.80 1.75
C GLU A 134 13.97 -10.62 0.98
N LEU A 135 13.20 -9.55 1.24
CA LEU A 135 11.97 -9.25 0.54
C LEU A 135 12.22 -8.73 -0.88
N LEU A 136 13.27 -7.92 -1.09
CA LEU A 136 13.67 -7.47 -2.42
C LEU A 136 14.05 -8.64 -3.34
N ASP A 137 14.75 -9.66 -2.82
CA ASP A 137 15.14 -10.84 -3.59
C ASP A 137 13.91 -11.70 -4.00
N LYS A 138 12.75 -11.52 -3.36
CA LYS A 138 11.48 -12.18 -3.70
C LYS A 138 10.58 -11.34 -4.60
N ALA A 139 10.89 -10.07 -4.80
CA ALA A 139 10.12 -9.21 -5.69
C ALA A 139 10.38 -9.59 -7.17
N ASP A 140 9.30 -9.70 -7.93
CA ASP A 140 9.35 -9.95 -9.38
C ASP A 140 9.92 -8.74 -10.12
N ASP A 141 9.61 -7.54 -9.64
CA ASP A 141 10.05 -6.28 -10.23
C ASP A 141 10.39 -5.26 -9.13
N VAL A 142 11.30 -4.35 -9.42
CA VAL A 142 11.67 -3.25 -8.54
C VAL A 142 11.60 -1.95 -9.31
N ARG A 143 10.83 -0.98 -8.82
CA ARG A 143 10.64 0.30 -9.49
C ARG A 143 10.95 1.45 -8.56
N PHE A 144 11.45 2.54 -9.15
CA PHE A 144 11.70 3.79 -8.43
C PHE A 144 10.91 4.95 -9.03
N ILE A 145 10.67 5.95 -8.20
CA ILE A 145 10.08 7.22 -8.60
C ILE A 145 11.22 8.19 -8.89
N GLU A 146 11.24 8.79 -10.08
CA GLU A 146 12.25 9.75 -10.47
C GLU A 146 12.23 10.98 -9.59
N SER A 147 13.40 11.41 -9.16
CA SER A 147 13.60 12.62 -8.38
C SER A 147 14.49 13.58 -9.16
N PHE A 148 14.03 14.79 -9.39
CA PHE A 148 14.74 15.85 -10.13
C PHE A 148 15.31 16.94 -9.21
N GLY A 149 15.12 16.81 -7.91
CA GLY A 149 15.61 17.73 -6.90
C GLY A 149 16.93 17.28 -6.26
N SER A 150 17.22 17.82 -5.09
CA SER A 150 18.45 17.53 -4.33
C SER A 150 18.36 16.28 -3.45
N THR A 151 17.18 15.75 -3.22
CA THR A 151 16.95 14.58 -2.36
C THR A 151 16.97 13.29 -3.18
N ARG A 152 17.48 12.20 -2.57
CA ARG A 152 17.54 10.89 -3.23
C ARG A 152 16.20 10.16 -3.28
N SER A 153 15.29 10.49 -2.37
CA SER A 153 14.02 9.81 -2.22
C SER A 153 12.94 10.78 -1.76
N VAL A 154 11.69 10.41 -2.00
CA VAL A 154 10.53 11.02 -1.37
C VAL A 154 10.13 10.22 -0.13
N ASN A 155 9.38 10.84 0.77
CA ASN A 155 8.79 10.16 1.93
C ASN A 155 8.01 8.91 1.47
N VAL A 156 8.11 7.79 2.22
CA VAL A 156 7.53 6.51 1.82
C VAL A 156 6.00 6.55 1.69
N GLY A 157 5.31 7.35 2.51
CA GLY A 157 3.85 7.55 2.38
C GLY A 157 3.48 8.28 1.08
N VAL A 158 4.33 9.24 0.64
CA VAL A 158 4.19 9.93 -0.63
C VAL A 158 4.51 8.99 -1.79
N ALA A 159 5.60 8.22 -1.71
CA ALA A 159 5.95 7.20 -2.71
C ALA A 159 4.81 6.20 -2.91
N ALA A 160 4.20 5.74 -1.81
CA ALA A 160 3.05 4.84 -1.86
C ALA A 160 1.85 5.48 -2.58
N GLY A 161 1.56 6.76 -2.33
CA GLY A 161 0.49 7.49 -3.01
C GLY A 161 0.73 7.59 -4.52
N ILE A 162 1.96 7.92 -4.94
CA ILE A 162 2.35 8.03 -6.35
C ILE A 162 2.22 6.67 -7.05
N ALA A 163 2.77 5.60 -6.45
CA ALA A 163 2.75 4.27 -7.05
C ALA A 163 1.33 3.69 -7.15
N MET A 164 0.49 3.88 -6.11
CA MET A 164 -0.92 3.49 -6.14
C MET A 164 -1.71 4.25 -7.21
N TYR A 165 -1.48 5.57 -7.33
CA TYR A 165 -2.15 6.36 -8.37
C TYR A 165 -1.73 5.91 -9.77
N GLU A 166 -0.45 5.64 -9.98
CA GLU A 166 0.04 5.16 -11.29
C GLU A 166 -0.56 3.79 -11.64
N TYR A 167 -0.67 2.88 -10.68
CA TYR A 167 -1.39 1.63 -10.88
C TYR A 167 -2.85 1.86 -11.28
N VAL A 168 -3.57 2.70 -10.53
CA VAL A 168 -5.00 3.00 -10.80
C VAL A 168 -5.15 3.64 -12.17
N ARG A 169 -4.25 4.55 -12.56
CA ARG A 169 -4.25 5.18 -13.89
C ARG A 169 -4.10 4.17 -15.02
N GLN A 170 -3.31 3.12 -14.80
CA GLN A 170 -3.04 2.10 -15.84
C GLN A 170 -4.12 1.01 -15.92
N ILE A 171 -4.72 0.65 -14.79
CA ILE A 171 -5.54 -0.58 -14.68
C ILE A 171 -7.03 -0.27 -14.51
N VAL A 172 -7.37 0.88 -13.92
CA VAL A 172 -8.76 1.20 -13.53
C VAL A 172 -9.35 2.31 -14.39
N LEU A 173 -8.55 3.35 -14.74
CA LEU A 173 -8.98 4.50 -15.53
C LEU A 173 -8.73 4.29 -17.04
#